data_ba6f2509b8a0077ec745aa3346c8b8e3
#
_entry.id   ba6f2509b8a0077ec745aa3346c8b8e3
#
_cell.length_a   1.000
_cell.length_b   1.000
_cell.length_c   1.000
_cell.angle_alpha   90.00
_cell.angle_beta   90.00
_cell.angle_gamma   90.00
#
_symmetry.space_group_name_H-M   'P 1'
#
loop_
_entity.id
_entity.type
_entity.pdbx_description
1 polymer ?
#
loop_
_entity_poly.entity_id
_entity_poly.type
_entity_poly.pdbx_seq_one_letter_code
_entity_poly.pdbx_strand_id
1 'polypeptide(L)'
;MSADYFCDRQQESEQLVREVMNGNNLALVSTRRMGKTGLIRHCFQFPEIKQGYYTFFIDIYDSRSLRDLVFALSKEILEVLKPIGKKALHGFWECVKSLQASISFDVNGMPSLNLGLGDIQAPATTLDEIFRYLEQADKPCLIAIDEFQQITGYVEKNVEATLRTYVQHCNNARFIFAGSQRHVMGNMFLTPSRPFYQSVSMMHLESIPLEEYIRFASMHFKRAGKEKVLLPQFINSLKESHGIYKKY
;
A
#
# COMPACT_ATOMS: atom_id res chain seq x y z
N MET A 1 9.19 -3.22 10.14
CA MET A 1 10.56 -3.66 9.76
C MET A 1 11.49 -2.65 10.39
N SER A 2 12.53 -3.07 11.14
CA SER A 2 13.49 -2.12 11.71
C SER A 2 14.29 -1.48 10.56
N ALA A 3 14.61 -0.19 10.68
CA ALA A 3 15.43 0.55 9.69
C ALA A 3 16.78 -0.14 9.42
N ASP A 4 17.31 -0.85 10.41
CA ASP A 4 18.58 -1.59 10.30
C ASP A 4 18.55 -2.75 9.29
N TYR A 5 17.36 -3.26 8.93
CA TYR A 5 17.18 -4.37 8.00
C TYR A 5 16.63 -3.93 6.64
N PHE A 6 16.63 -2.62 6.38
CA PHE A 6 16.24 -2.08 5.08
C PHE A 6 17.50 -1.88 4.24
N CYS A 7 17.66 -2.75 3.23
CA CYS A 7 18.83 -2.74 2.35
C CYS A 7 18.62 -1.80 1.20
N ASP A 8 19.50 -0.78 1.08
CA ASP A 8 19.52 0.18 -0.03
C ASP A 8 18.14 0.83 -0.30
N ARG A 9 17.87 1.38 -1.46
CA ARG A 9 16.62 2.04 -1.82
C ARG A 9 16.49 3.48 -1.32
N GLN A 10 17.60 4.12 -1.01
CA GLN A 10 17.55 5.52 -0.53
C GLN A 10 16.95 6.43 -1.61
N GLN A 11 17.41 6.30 -2.85
CA GLN A 11 16.92 7.11 -3.97
C GLN A 11 15.43 6.88 -4.23
N GLU A 12 15.00 5.62 -4.24
CA GLU A 12 13.59 5.26 -4.42
C GLU A 12 12.73 5.73 -3.25
N SER A 13 13.25 5.67 -2.01
CA SER A 13 12.54 6.19 -0.84
C SER A 13 12.34 7.70 -0.93
N GLU A 14 13.41 8.44 -1.24
CA GLU A 14 13.37 9.90 -1.41
C GLU A 14 12.45 10.31 -2.57
N GLN A 15 12.48 9.57 -3.68
CA GLN A 15 11.59 9.81 -4.81
C GLN A 15 10.13 9.60 -4.42
N LEU A 16 9.80 8.48 -3.75
CA LEU A 16 8.43 8.18 -3.32
C LEU A 16 7.92 9.27 -2.37
N VAL A 17 8.70 9.62 -1.36
CA VAL A 17 8.33 10.68 -0.40
C VAL A 17 8.12 12.01 -1.12
N ARG A 18 9.01 12.41 -2.02
CA ARG A 18 8.90 13.65 -2.79
C ARG A 18 7.63 13.70 -3.64
N GLU A 19 7.29 12.60 -4.34
CA GLU A 19 6.06 12.54 -5.14
C GLU A 19 4.81 12.69 -4.28
N VAL A 20 4.76 12.01 -3.14
CA VAL A 20 3.65 12.13 -2.17
C VAL A 20 3.53 13.56 -1.64
N MET A 21 4.66 14.18 -1.27
CA MET A 21 4.68 15.57 -0.77
C MET A 21 4.28 16.60 -1.84
N ASN A 22 4.53 16.31 -3.12
CA ASN A 22 4.06 17.11 -4.25
C ASN A 22 2.56 16.89 -4.57
N GLY A 23 1.88 16.02 -3.82
CA GLY A 23 0.46 15.75 -4.02
C GLY A 23 0.15 14.76 -5.14
N ASN A 24 1.16 14.04 -5.66
CA ASN A 24 0.98 13.07 -6.73
C ASN A 24 0.54 11.71 -6.19
N ASN A 25 -0.31 11.02 -6.94
CA ASN A 25 -0.51 9.59 -6.79
C ASN A 25 0.60 8.82 -7.51
N LEU A 26 0.95 7.64 -7.01
CA LEU A 26 2.03 6.80 -7.54
C LEU A 26 1.54 5.43 -7.99
N ALA A 27 2.14 4.89 -9.06
CA ALA A 27 2.12 3.47 -9.34
C ALA A 27 3.52 2.89 -9.15
N LEU A 28 3.70 2.06 -8.14
CA LEU A 28 4.94 1.37 -7.81
C LEU A 28 4.94 -0.03 -8.41
N VAL A 29 5.73 -0.23 -9.45
CA VAL A 29 5.69 -1.43 -10.29
C VAL A 29 7.02 -2.17 -10.25
N SER A 30 6.99 -3.48 -9.96
CA SER A 30 8.16 -4.35 -10.06
C SER A 30 7.73 -5.80 -10.18
N THR A 31 8.65 -6.70 -10.47
CA THR A 31 8.39 -8.12 -10.31
C THR A 31 8.21 -8.50 -8.84
N ARG A 32 7.71 -9.70 -8.57
CA ARG A 32 7.55 -10.21 -7.20
C ARG A 32 8.90 -10.24 -6.47
N ARG A 33 8.87 -10.07 -5.15
CA ARG A 33 10.04 -10.13 -4.24
C ARG A 33 11.09 -9.02 -4.42
N MET A 34 10.77 -7.93 -5.11
CA MET A 34 11.66 -6.77 -5.24
C MET A 34 11.60 -5.78 -4.08
N GLY A 35 10.83 -6.07 -3.04
CA GLY A 35 10.79 -5.25 -1.84
C GLY A 35 9.81 -4.07 -1.87
N LYS A 36 8.78 -4.05 -2.77
CA LYS A 36 7.75 -2.99 -2.82
C LYS A 36 7.12 -2.69 -1.45
N THR A 37 6.58 -3.73 -0.82
CA THR A 37 5.96 -3.63 0.51
C THR A 37 6.91 -3.08 1.56
N GLY A 38 8.18 -3.53 1.52
CA GLY A 38 9.24 -3.03 2.41
C GLY A 38 9.52 -1.55 2.18
N LEU A 39 9.64 -1.12 0.93
CA LEU A 39 9.85 0.28 0.55
C LEU A 39 8.70 1.18 1.03
N ILE A 40 7.45 0.82 0.76
CA ILE A 40 6.27 1.58 1.19
C ILE A 40 6.26 1.72 2.71
N ARG A 41 6.39 0.62 3.45
CA ARG A 41 6.40 0.63 4.92
C ARG A 41 7.58 1.41 5.50
N HIS A 42 8.73 1.40 4.83
CA HIS A 42 9.87 2.22 5.19
C HIS A 42 9.57 3.70 5.01
N CYS A 43 9.01 4.10 3.86
CA CYS A 43 8.62 5.48 3.59
C CYS A 43 7.57 6.02 4.57
N PHE A 44 6.66 5.17 5.08
CA PHE A 44 5.72 5.56 6.13
C PHE A 44 6.39 5.99 7.45
N GLN A 45 7.65 5.62 7.67
CA GLN A 45 8.41 6.02 8.86
C GLN A 45 9.17 7.33 8.69
N PHE A 46 9.24 7.89 7.48
CA PHE A 46 9.86 9.19 7.26
C PHE A 46 9.12 10.27 8.05
N PRO A 47 9.83 11.20 8.70
CA PRO A 47 9.22 12.22 9.56
C PRO A 47 8.11 13.01 8.88
N GLU A 48 8.30 13.37 7.61
CA GLU A 48 7.35 14.14 6.79
C GLU A 48 6.04 13.38 6.58
N ILE A 49 6.13 12.08 6.34
CA ILE A 49 4.96 11.22 6.14
C ILE A 49 4.31 10.90 7.49
N LYS A 50 5.10 10.44 8.47
CA LYS A 50 4.57 10.01 9.76
C LYS A 50 3.85 11.12 10.54
N GLN A 51 4.33 12.37 10.42
CA GLN A 51 3.73 13.50 11.09
C GLN A 51 2.60 14.15 10.27
N GLY A 52 2.76 14.17 8.92
CA GLY A 52 1.87 14.87 8.00
C GLY A 52 0.68 14.05 7.52
N TYR A 53 0.71 12.74 7.62
CA TYR A 53 -0.31 11.86 7.01
C TYR A 53 -0.80 10.79 7.99
N TYR A 54 -2.06 10.38 7.81
CA TYR A 54 -2.50 9.04 8.21
C TYR A 54 -2.06 8.05 7.13
N THR A 55 -1.44 6.94 7.51
CA THR A 55 -0.89 5.96 6.56
C THR A 55 -1.62 4.64 6.64
N PHE A 56 -2.03 4.12 5.49
CA PHE A 56 -2.78 2.87 5.36
C PHE A 56 -2.07 1.95 4.37
N PHE A 57 -1.92 0.69 4.76
CA PHE A 57 -1.35 -0.33 3.88
C PHE A 57 -2.34 -1.48 3.70
N ILE A 58 -2.91 -1.57 2.51
CA ILE A 58 -4.00 -2.47 2.17
C ILE A 58 -3.49 -3.47 1.13
N ASP A 59 -3.44 -4.74 1.50
CA ASP A 59 -3.11 -5.83 0.58
C ASP A 59 -4.39 -6.46 0.06
N ILE A 60 -4.57 -6.45 -1.26
CA ILE A 60 -5.72 -7.01 -1.93
C ILE A 60 -5.41 -8.27 -2.73
N TYR A 61 -4.32 -8.96 -2.40
CA TYR A 61 -3.88 -10.17 -3.12
C TYR A 61 -4.99 -11.23 -3.23
N ASP A 62 -5.72 -11.48 -2.14
CA ASP A 62 -6.77 -12.51 -2.08
C ASP A 62 -8.15 -12.00 -2.52
N SER A 63 -8.29 -10.73 -2.87
CA SER A 63 -9.57 -10.14 -3.26
C SER A 63 -10.00 -10.57 -4.67
N ARG A 64 -11.30 -10.83 -4.85
CA ARG A 64 -11.90 -11.30 -6.10
C ARG A 64 -13.11 -10.48 -6.55
N SER A 65 -13.51 -9.51 -5.73
CA SER A 65 -14.72 -8.70 -5.95
C SER A 65 -14.56 -7.30 -5.36
N LEU A 66 -15.44 -6.39 -5.78
CA LEU A 66 -15.55 -5.07 -5.17
C LEU A 66 -15.83 -5.17 -3.67
N ARG A 67 -16.62 -6.17 -3.25
CA ARG A 67 -16.91 -6.42 -1.83
C ARG A 67 -15.63 -6.70 -1.03
N ASP A 68 -14.74 -7.55 -1.55
CA ASP A 68 -13.49 -7.91 -0.88
C ASP A 68 -12.57 -6.70 -0.75
N LEU A 69 -12.49 -5.87 -1.82
CA LEU A 69 -11.75 -4.62 -1.80
C LEU A 69 -12.30 -3.66 -0.75
N VAL A 70 -13.60 -3.45 -0.74
CA VAL A 70 -14.27 -2.56 0.22
C VAL A 70 -14.06 -3.04 1.65
N PHE A 71 -14.11 -4.36 1.87
CA PHE A 71 -13.81 -4.96 3.17
C PHE A 71 -12.38 -4.65 3.62
N ALA A 72 -11.39 -4.85 2.74
CA ALA A 72 -9.98 -4.57 3.06
C ALA A 72 -9.75 -3.09 3.35
N LEU A 73 -10.33 -2.18 2.53
CA LEU A 73 -10.30 -0.74 2.74
C LEU A 73 -10.92 -0.34 4.08
N SER A 74 -12.13 -0.81 4.35
CA SER A 74 -12.89 -0.48 5.56
C SER A 74 -12.15 -0.89 6.82
N LYS A 75 -11.64 -2.11 6.84
CA LYS A 75 -10.92 -2.66 7.98
C LYS A 75 -9.73 -1.78 8.35
N GLU A 76 -8.87 -1.49 7.40
CA GLU A 76 -7.65 -0.71 7.65
C GLU A 76 -7.95 0.75 7.98
N ILE A 77 -8.86 1.39 7.22
CA ILE A 77 -9.17 2.82 7.40
C ILE A 77 -9.86 3.07 8.74
N LEU A 78 -10.86 2.29 9.10
CA LEU A 78 -11.59 2.47 10.34
C LEU A 78 -10.79 2.07 11.58
N GLU A 79 -9.77 1.21 11.44
CA GLU A 79 -8.85 0.89 12.53
C GLU A 79 -7.89 2.04 12.83
N VAL A 80 -7.39 2.72 11.81
CA VAL A 80 -6.44 3.82 11.93
C VAL A 80 -7.13 5.16 12.20
N LEU A 81 -8.17 5.50 11.43
CA LEU A 81 -8.95 6.73 11.60
C LEU A 81 -10.01 6.53 12.68
N LYS A 82 -9.60 6.63 13.93
CA LYS A 82 -10.55 6.67 15.04
C LYS A 82 -11.17 8.07 15.14
N PRO A 83 -12.47 8.18 15.41
CA PRO A 83 -13.15 9.47 15.39
C PRO A 83 -12.65 10.39 16.51
N ILE A 84 -12.13 11.55 16.15
CA ILE A 84 -11.77 12.64 17.06
C ILE A 84 -12.74 13.80 16.83
N GLY A 85 -13.69 13.96 17.77
CA GLY A 85 -14.70 15.02 17.69
C GLY A 85 -16.02 14.63 17.00
N LYS A 86 -17.06 15.48 17.18
CA LYS A 86 -18.44 15.16 16.78
C LYS A 86 -18.64 14.93 15.28
N LYS A 87 -17.93 15.69 14.41
CA LYS A 87 -18.06 15.54 12.94
C LYS A 87 -17.45 14.23 12.46
N ALA A 88 -16.25 13.90 12.94
CA ALA A 88 -15.58 12.64 12.60
C ALA A 88 -16.37 11.44 13.12
N LEU A 89 -17.01 11.58 14.30
CA LEU A 89 -17.88 10.56 14.86
C LEU A 89 -19.10 10.30 13.97
N HIS A 90 -19.71 11.35 13.39
CA HIS A 90 -20.83 11.17 12.47
C HIS A 90 -20.43 10.40 11.21
N GLY A 91 -19.37 10.82 10.53
CA GLY A 91 -18.85 10.13 9.33
C GLY A 91 -18.44 8.68 9.62
N PHE A 92 -17.79 8.44 10.77
CA PHE A 92 -17.49 7.10 11.25
C PHE A 92 -18.76 6.22 11.40
N TRP A 93 -19.81 6.75 12.02
CA TRP A 93 -21.07 6.03 12.21
C TRP A 93 -21.80 5.74 10.90
N GLU A 94 -21.79 6.67 9.92
CA GLU A 94 -22.38 6.39 8.61
C GLU A 94 -21.64 5.27 7.87
N CYS A 95 -20.29 5.30 7.91
CA CYS A 95 -19.46 4.21 7.40
C CYS A 95 -19.79 2.87 8.05
N VAL A 96 -19.88 2.84 9.37
CA VAL A 96 -20.16 1.63 10.14
C VAL A 96 -21.57 1.09 9.88
N LYS A 97 -22.57 1.96 9.75
CA LYS A 97 -23.94 1.57 9.38
C LYS A 97 -23.99 0.93 7.99
N SER A 98 -23.26 1.50 7.01
CA SER A 98 -23.21 0.93 5.64
C SER A 98 -22.55 -0.45 5.60
N LEU A 99 -21.66 -0.72 6.57
CA LEU A 99 -20.97 -2.00 6.74
C LEU A 99 -21.82 -3.06 7.46
N GLN A 100 -22.90 -2.65 8.15
CA GLN A 100 -23.66 -3.51 9.08
C GLN A 100 -22.76 -4.20 10.14
N ALA A 101 -21.62 -3.60 10.44
CA ALA A 101 -20.64 -4.14 11.36
C ALA A 101 -21.14 -4.11 12.80
N SER A 102 -20.76 -5.10 13.61
CA SER A 102 -20.96 -5.06 15.04
C SER A 102 -19.86 -4.24 15.72
N ILE A 103 -20.25 -3.36 16.63
CA ILE A 103 -19.33 -2.54 17.39
C ILE A 103 -19.30 -3.03 18.83
N SER A 104 -18.11 -3.26 19.34
CA SER A 104 -17.83 -3.38 20.76
C SER A 104 -17.08 -2.15 21.24
N PHE A 105 -17.20 -1.83 22.53
CA PHE A 105 -16.43 -0.75 23.13
C PHE A 105 -15.45 -1.35 24.14
N ASP A 106 -14.23 -0.87 24.14
CA ASP A 106 -13.25 -1.23 25.15
C ASP A 106 -13.55 -0.55 26.49
N VAL A 107 -12.77 -0.87 27.52
CA VAL A 107 -12.93 -0.31 28.88
C VAL A 107 -12.75 1.21 28.94
N ASN A 108 -12.17 1.83 27.92
CA ASN A 108 -11.97 3.26 27.78
C ASN A 108 -13.06 3.92 26.91
N GLY A 109 -14.07 3.16 26.48
CA GLY A 109 -15.14 3.62 25.61
C GLY A 109 -14.72 3.84 24.15
N MET A 110 -13.57 3.29 23.73
CA MET A 110 -13.14 3.38 22.34
C MET A 110 -13.83 2.29 21.51
N PRO A 111 -14.37 2.66 20.33
CA PRO A 111 -15.02 1.68 19.46
C PRO A 111 -14.01 0.69 18.88
N SER A 112 -14.35 -0.58 18.95
CA SER A 112 -13.67 -1.67 18.26
C SER A 112 -14.66 -2.30 17.28
N LEU A 113 -14.27 -2.42 16.03
CA LEU A 113 -15.11 -2.93 14.94
C LEU A 113 -14.86 -4.42 14.76
N ASN A 114 -15.93 -5.20 14.84
CA ASN A 114 -15.94 -6.58 14.38
C ASN A 114 -16.61 -6.59 12.99
N LEU A 115 -15.78 -6.57 11.96
CA LEU A 115 -16.22 -6.53 10.58
C LEU A 115 -16.08 -7.92 9.95
N GLY A 116 -17.20 -8.50 9.50
CA GLY A 116 -17.22 -9.69 8.67
C GLY A 116 -17.43 -9.37 7.19
N LEU A 117 -16.89 -10.20 6.30
CA LEU A 117 -17.07 -10.02 4.85
C LEU A 117 -18.55 -10.04 4.45
N GLY A 118 -19.37 -10.84 5.15
CA GLY A 118 -20.81 -10.94 4.92
C GLY A 118 -21.61 -9.68 5.29
N ASP A 119 -21.02 -8.79 6.07
CA ASP A 119 -21.69 -7.58 6.55
C ASP A 119 -21.84 -6.52 5.46
N ILE A 120 -21.03 -6.59 4.38
CA ILE A 120 -21.07 -5.64 3.28
C ILE A 120 -22.14 -6.05 2.27
N GLN A 121 -23.34 -5.49 2.39
CA GLN A 121 -24.49 -5.78 1.52
C GLN A 121 -24.50 -4.90 0.25
N ALA A 122 -24.02 -3.66 0.35
CA ALA A 122 -23.98 -2.68 -0.73
C ALA A 122 -22.57 -2.09 -0.91
N PRO A 123 -21.63 -2.81 -1.57
CA PRO A 123 -20.22 -2.40 -1.65
C PRO A 123 -20.01 -1.01 -2.24
N ALA A 124 -20.80 -0.60 -3.23
CA ALA A 124 -20.70 0.73 -3.83
C ALA A 124 -21.07 1.85 -2.84
N THR A 125 -22.14 1.66 -2.06
CA THR A 125 -22.55 2.62 -1.01
C THR A 125 -21.48 2.71 0.09
N THR A 126 -20.98 1.56 0.52
CA THR A 126 -19.92 1.52 1.53
C THR A 126 -18.64 2.21 1.04
N LEU A 127 -18.28 2.01 -0.22
CA LEU A 127 -17.12 2.68 -0.83
C LEU A 127 -17.30 4.21 -0.81
N ASP A 128 -18.49 4.71 -1.15
CA ASP A 128 -18.82 6.15 -1.09
C ASP A 128 -18.64 6.72 0.33
N GLU A 129 -19.17 6.03 1.35
CA GLU A 129 -19.02 6.45 2.75
C GLU A 129 -17.55 6.43 3.23
N ILE A 130 -16.75 5.44 2.80
CA ILE A 130 -15.32 5.39 3.11
C ILE A 130 -14.60 6.62 2.54
N PHE A 131 -14.84 6.95 1.27
CA PHE A 131 -14.19 8.10 0.64
C PHE A 131 -14.64 9.42 1.26
N ARG A 132 -15.91 9.56 1.64
CA ARG A 132 -16.39 10.71 2.42
C ARG A 132 -15.71 10.81 3.78
N TYR A 133 -15.48 9.68 4.44
CA TYR A 133 -14.80 9.64 5.72
C TYR A 133 -13.33 10.05 5.60
N LEU A 134 -12.63 9.59 4.55
CA LEU A 134 -11.26 10.01 4.23
C LEU A 134 -11.18 11.52 3.96
N GLU A 135 -12.13 12.08 3.23
CA GLU A 135 -12.17 13.52 2.93
C GLU A 135 -12.37 14.39 4.18
N GLN A 136 -13.01 13.86 5.20
CA GLN A 136 -13.28 14.56 6.47
C GLN A 136 -12.17 14.38 7.51
N ALA A 137 -11.13 13.60 7.24
CA ALA A 137 -10.02 13.41 8.15
C ALA A 137 -9.27 14.73 8.39
N ASP A 138 -8.83 14.94 9.63
CA ASP A 138 -8.15 16.17 10.08
C ASP A 138 -6.71 16.30 9.54
N LYS A 139 -6.16 15.21 9.00
CA LYS A 139 -4.88 15.15 8.27
C LYS A 139 -5.06 14.46 6.94
N PRO A 140 -4.23 14.78 5.95
CA PRO A 140 -4.18 14.03 4.71
C PRO A 140 -3.95 12.54 4.94
N CYS A 141 -4.51 11.73 4.07
CA CYS A 141 -4.41 10.28 4.08
C CYS A 141 -3.44 9.80 2.98
N LEU A 142 -2.55 8.88 3.30
CA LEU A 142 -1.68 8.19 2.34
C LEU A 142 -2.05 6.71 2.31
N ILE A 143 -2.64 6.27 1.22
CA ILE A 143 -3.22 4.94 1.08
C ILE A 143 -2.39 4.14 0.08
N ALA A 144 -1.70 3.10 0.54
CA ALA A 144 -1.02 2.15 -0.32
C ALA A 144 -1.88 0.91 -0.51
N ILE A 145 -2.18 0.59 -1.76
CA ILE A 145 -2.91 -0.62 -2.14
C ILE A 145 -1.93 -1.54 -2.85
N ASP A 146 -1.55 -2.63 -2.19
CA ASP A 146 -0.64 -3.64 -2.75
C ASP A 146 -1.40 -4.67 -3.58
N GLU A 147 -0.73 -5.19 -4.62
CA GLU A 147 -1.26 -6.09 -5.63
C GLU A 147 -2.47 -5.51 -6.39
N PHE A 148 -2.44 -4.19 -6.66
CA PHE A 148 -3.55 -3.43 -7.25
C PHE A 148 -4.09 -4.01 -8.56
N GLN A 149 -3.26 -4.70 -9.35
CA GLN A 149 -3.72 -5.35 -10.57
C GLN A 149 -4.82 -6.39 -10.36
N GLN A 150 -5.06 -6.85 -9.13
CA GLN A 150 -6.15 -7.79 -8.82
C GLN A 150 -7.52 -7.26 -9.23
N ILE A 151 -7.76 -5.96 -9.19
CA ILE A 151 -9.04 -5.37 -9.58
C ILE A 151 -9.43 -5.65 -11.04
N THR A 152 -8.46 -5.95 -11.90
CA THR A 152 -8.75 -6.30 -13.31
C THR A 152 -9.41 -7.67 -13.48
N GLY A 153 -9.31 -8.51 -12.46
CA GLY A 153 -9.90 -9.86 -12.43
C GLY A 153 -11.23 -9.95 -11.68
N TYR A 154 -11.77 -8.83 -11.18
CA TYR A 154 -13.02 -8.84 -10.43
C TYR A 154 -14.21 -9.19 -11.29
N VAL A 155 -15.22 -9.77 -10.66
CA VAL A 155 -16.45 -10.20 -11.35
C VAL A 155 -17.31 -9.02 -11.78
N GLU A 156 -17.25 -7.91 -11.04
CA GLU A 156 -17.98 -6.69 -11.36
C GLU A 156 -17.28 -5.92 -12.48
N LYS A 157 -18.04 -5.50 -13.46
CA LYS A 157 -17.57 -4.63 -14.52
C LYS A 157 -17.39 -3.19 -14.00
N ASN A 158 -16.45 -2.46 -14.57
CA ASN A 158 -16.23 -1.03 -14.29
C ASN A 158 -15.64 -0.68 -12.90
N VAL A 159 -15.12 -1.65 -12.12
CA VAL A 159 -14.49 -1.37 -10.82
C VAL A 159 -13.35 -0.36 -10.97
N GLU A 160 -12.55 -0.49 -12.02
CA GLU A 160 -11.46 0.44 -12.31
C GLU A 160 -11.95 1.88 -12.52
N ALA A 161 -13.02 2.06 -13.32
CA ALA A 161 -13.62 3.38 -13.56
C ALA A 161 -14.23 3.97 -12.29
N THR A 162 -14.91 3.14 -11.50
CA THR A 162 -15.48 3.54 -10.20
C THR A 162 -14.40 4.02 -9.25
N LEU A 163 -13.34 3.24 -9.06
CA LEU A 163 -12.22 3.63 -8.19
C LEU A 163 -11.52 4.88 -8.69
N ARG A 164 -11.33 5.01 -10.01
CA ARG A 164 -10.72 6.21 -10.60
C ARG A 164 -11.51 7.48 -10.26
N THR A 165 -12.82 7.39 -10.30
CA THR A 165 -13.71 8.51 -9.93
C THR A 165 -13.49 8.93 -8.48
N TYR A 166 -13.51 7.99 -7.55
CA TYR A 166 -13.27 8.29 -6.14
C TYR A 166 -11.86 8.85 -5.88
N VAL A 167 -10.83 8.22 -6.45
CA VAL A 167 -9.44 8.68 -6.31
C VAL A 167 -9.26 10.10 -6.84
N GLN A 168 -9.94 10.45 -7.94
CA GLN A 168 -9.85 11.78 -8.54
C GLN A 168 -10.52 12.88 -7.70
N HIS A 169 -11.61 12.56 -7.02
CA HIS A 169 -12.39 13.53 -6.27
C HIS A 169 -11.98 13.62 -4.78
N CYS A 170 -11.20 12.67 -4.28
CA CYS A 170 -10.71 12.69 -2.90
C CYS A 170 -9.45 13.58 -2.79
N ASN A 171 -9.63 14.83 -2.39
CA ASN A 171 -8.54 15.80 -2.28
C ASN A 171 -7.67 15.57 -1.04
N ASN A 172 -8.24 14.97 -0.01
CA ASN A 172 -7.57 14.72 1.27
C ASN A 172 -6.85 13.36 1.32
N ALA A 173 -6.72 12.67 0.18
CA ALA A 173 -5.98 11.42 0.10
C ALA A 173 -4.99 11.39 -1.07
N ARG A 174 -3.88 10.65 -0.87
CA ARG A 174 -2.91 10.28 -1.91
C ARG A 174 -2.79 8.78 -1.94
N PHE A 175 -2.54 8.25 -3.14
CA PHE A 175 -2.58 6.82 -3.38
C PHE A 175 -1.25 6.31 -3.93
N ILE A 176 -0.81 5.16 -3.40
CA ILE A 176 0.28 4.35 -3.94
C ILE A 176 -0.31 3.03 -4.41
N PHE A 177 -0.40 2.85 -5.72
CA PHE A 177 -0.84 1.61 -6.33
C PHE A 177 0.37 0.72 -6.57
N ALA A 178 0.58 -0.28 -5.72
CA ALA A 178 1.68 -1.21 -5.88
C ALA A 178 1.22 -2.48 -6.62
N GLY A 179 2.05 -2.98 -7.52
CA GLY A 179 1.71 -4.18 -8.28
C GLY A 179 2.93 -4.98 -8.75
N SER A 180 2.73 -6.30 -8.84
CA SER A 180 3.79 -7.23 -9.23
C SER A 180 3.72 -7.67 -10.69
N GLN A 181 2.62 -7.42 -11.39
CA GLN A 181 2.45 -7.75 -12.80
C GLN A 181 2.71 -6.52 -13.67
N ARG A 182 3.97 -6.30 -14.07
CA ARG A 182 4.42 -5.11 -14.82
C ARG A 182 3.56 -4.82 -16.04
N HIS A 183 3.22 -5.84 -16.82
CA HIS A 183 2.42 -5.67 -18.03
C HIS A 183 1.00 -5.20 -17.72
N VAL A 184 0.34 -5.78 -16.72
CA VAL A 184 -1.02 -5.40 -16.32
C VAL A 184 -1.04 -3.99 -15.78
N MET A 185 -0.13 -3.66 -14.85
CA MET A 185 0.01 -2.31 -14.30
C MET A 185 0.31 -1.27 -15.40
N GLY A 186 1.24 -1.59 -16.31
CA GLY A 186 1.52 -0.72 -17.46
C GLY A 186 0.29 -0.49 -18.33
N ASN A 187 -0.49 -1.54 -18.60
CA ASN A 187 -1.74 -1.41 -19.35
C ASN A 187 -2.75 -0.50 -18.63
N MET A 188 -2.93 -0.65 -17.32
CA MET A 188 -3.88 0.17 -16.53
C MET A 188 -3.54 1.67 -16.55
N PHE A 189 -2.26 2.04 -16.43
CA PHE A 189 -1.86 3.44 -16.23
C PHE A 189 -1.32 4.14 -17.47
N LEU A 190 -0.88 3.41 -18.51
CA LEU A 190 -0.26 3.97 -19.70
C LEU A 190 -1.10 3.81 -20.98
N THR A 191 -2.20 3.05 -20.95
CA THR A 191 -3.04 2.86 -22.14
C THR A 191 -4.17 3.90 -22.16
N PRO A 192 -4.32 4.68 -23.25
CA PRO A 192 -5.29 5.79 -23.32
C PRO A 192 -6.75 5.39 -23.10
N SER A 193 -7.13 4.15 -23.41
CA SER A 193 -8.51 3.66 -23.24
C SER A 193 -8.82 3.20 -21.80
N ARG A 194 -7.86 3.23 -20.87
CA ARG A 194 -8.05 2.77 -19.50
C ARG A 194 -8.40 3.93 -18.57
N PRO A 195 -9.27 3.69 -17.55
CA PRO A 195 -9.72 4.73 -16.63
C PRO A 195 -8.58 5.45 -15.88
N PHE A 196 -7.53 4.74 -15.50
CA PHE A 196 -6.38 5.31 -14.78
C PHE A 196 -5.30 5.91 -15.68
N TYR A 197 -5.54 6.06 -16.99
CA TYR A 197 -4.57 6.64 -17.90
C TYR A 197 -4.03 8.00 -17.40
N GLN A 198 -2.71 8.13 -17.34
CA GLN A 198 -1.99 9.35 -16.90
C GLN A 198 -2.46 9.94 -15.56
N SER A 199 -2.92 9.10 -14.63
CA SER A 199 -3.43 9.56 -13.32
C SER A 199 -2.42 9.43 -12.18
N VAL A 200 -1.24 8.93 -12.46
CA VAL A 200 -0.19 8.63 -11.47
C VAL A 200 1.20 8.90 -12.03
N SER A 201 2.16 9.19 -11.15
CA SER A 201 3.58 9.08 -11.46
C SER A 201 4.00 7.62 -11.43
N MET A 202 4.61 7.13 -12.52
CA MET A 202 5.10 5.74 -12.60
C MET A 202 6.47 5.62 -11.97
N MET A 203 6.62 4.65 -11.06
CA MET A 203 7.89 4.31 -10.43
C MET A 203 8.18 2.82 -10.60
N HIS A 204 9.32 2.52 -11.21
CA HIS A 204 9.78 1.15 -11.41
C HIS A 204 10.84 0.78 -10.37
N LEU A 205 10.63 -0.35 -9.70
CA LEU A 205 11.60 -0.86 -8.75
C LEU A 205 12.38 -2.00 -9.40
N GLU A 206 13.66 -1.77 -9.60
CA GLU A 206 14.59 -2.75 -10.15
C GLU A 206 15.24 -3.60 -9.04
N SER A 207 15.99 -4.63 -9.41
CA SER A 207 16.76 -5.42 -8.45
C SER A 207 17.83 -4.57 -7.76
N ILE A 208 18.06 -4.79 -6.47
CA ILE A 208 19.18 -4.19 -5.77
C ILE A 208 20.47 -4.71 -6.42
N PRO A 209 21.44 -3.82 -6.76
CA PRO A 209 22.73 -4.24 -7.27
C PRO A 209 23.40 -5.25 -6.34
N LEU A 210 23.98 -6.32 -6.92
CA LEU A 210 24.58 -7.39 -6.12
C LEU A 210 25.64 -6.86 -5.15
N GLU A 211 26.43 -5.89 -5.60
CA GLU A 211 27.50 -5.27 -4.78
C GLU A 211 26.95 -4.55 -3.54
N GLU A 212 25.85 -3.81 -3.70
CA GLU A 212 25.16 -3.13 -2.61
C GLU A 212 24.58 -4.14 -1.62
N TYR A 213 23.99 -5.21 -2.12
CA TYR A 213 23.45 -6.27 -1.28
C TYR A 213 24.55 -7.02 -0.51
N ILE A 214 25.71 -7.29 -1.14
CA ILE A 214 26.88 -7.87 -0.48
C ILE A 214 27.41 -6.93 0.60
N ARG A 215 27.50 -5.63 0.32
CA ARG A 215 27.96 -4.61 1.30
C ARG A 215 27.05 -4.58 2.52
N PHE A 216 25.75 -4.55 2.31
CA PHE A 216 24.75 -4.61 3.37
C PHE A 216 24.89 -5.89 4.21
N ALA A 217 24.96 -7.05 3.58
CA ALA A 217 25.14 -8.33 4.27
C ALA A 217 26.45 -8.39 5.07
N SER A 218 27.54 -7.89 4.49
CA SER A 218 28.85 -7.84 5.15
C SER A 218 28.79 -7.05 6.46
N MET A 219 28.10 -5.90 6.45
CA MET A 219 27.90 -5.09 7.64
C MET A 219 27.16 -5.86 8.74
N HIS A 220 26.09 -6.57 8.39
CA HIS A 220 25.30 -7.36 9.34
C HIS A 220 26.07 -8.57 9.89
N PHE A 221 26.79 -9.30 9.02
CA PHE A 221 27.62 -10.43 9.46
C PHE A 221 28.76 -9.97 10.38
N LYS A 222 29.36 -8.80 10.12
CA LYS A 222 30.38 -8.18 10.98
C LYS A 222 29.80 -7.82 12.35
N ARG A 223 28.64 -7.16 12.39
CA ARG A 223 27.95 -6.83 13.66
C ARG A 223 27.61 -8.08 14.47
N ALA A 224 27.28 -9.20 13.80
CA ALA A 224 26.97 -10.48 14.43
C ALA A 224 28.20 -11.30 14.80
N GLY A 225 29.43 -10.85 14.51
CA GLY A 225 30.67 -11.59 14.74
C GLY A 225 30.83 -12.86 13.87
N LYS A 226 30.07 -12.95 12.76
CA LYS A 226 29.99 -14.14 11.88
C LYS A 226 30.59 -13.92 10.49
N GLU A 227 31.28 -12.82 10.28
CA GLU A 227 31.81 -12.40 8.98
C GLU A 227 32.72 -13.45 8.34
N LYS A 228 33.66 -14.03 9.09
CA LYS A 228 34.64 -14.97 8.57
C LYS A 228 34.07 -16.32 8.14
N VAL A 229 32.94 -16.74 8.72
CA VAL A 229 32.37 -18.07 8.53
C VAL A 229 31.22 -18.07 7.53
N LEU A 230 30.25 -17.15 7.72
CA LEU A 230 29.00 -17.16 6.96
C LEU A 230 29.02 -16.28 5.72
N LEU A 231 29.78 -15.19 5.72
CA LEU A 231 29.78 -14.25 4.60
C LEU A 231 30.27 -14.87 3.28
N PRO A 232 31.37 -15.66 3.23
CA PRO A 232 31.81 -16.32 2.00
C PRO A 232 30.78 -17.29 1.44
N GLN A 233 30.11 -18.07 2.30
CA GLN A 233 29.07 -19.02 1.90
C GLN A 233 27.85 -18.27 1.33
N PHE A 234 27.46 -17.18 1.97
CA PHE A 234 26.35 -16.34 1.52
C PHE A 234 26.64 -15.69 0.15
N ILE A 235 27.85 -15.13 -0.05
CA ILE A 235 28.26 -14.54 -1.34
C ILE A 235 28.24 -15.58 -2.47
N ASN A 236 28.73 -16.81 -2.21
CA ASN A 236 28.71 -17.87 -3.19
C ASN A 236 27.28 -18.27 -3.57
N SER A 237 26.41 -18.45 -2.60
CA SER A 237 24.98 -18.74 -2.83
C SER A 237 24.28 -17.64 -3.64
N LEU A 238 24.59 -16.37 -3.40
CA LEU A 238 24.04 -15.24 -4.17
C LEU A 238 24.54 -15.24 -5.63
N LYS A 239 25.82 -15.52 -5.85
CA LYS A 239 26.38 -15.59 -7.22
C LYS A 239 25.75 -16.73 -8.01
N GLU A 240 25.54 -17.87 -7.39
CA GLU A 240 24.86 -19.01 -8.00
C GLU A 240 23.40 -18.67 -8.36
N SER A 241 22.65 -18.07 -7.44
CA SER A 241 21.27 -17.67 -7.70
C SER A 241 21.17 -16.57 -8.77
N HIS A 242 22.09 -15.61 -8.81
CA HIS A 242 22.14 -14.59 -9.87
C HIS A 242 22.51 -15.17 -11.24
N GLY A 243 23.34 -16.22 -11.26
CA GLY A 243 23.68 -16.95 -12.48
C GLY A 243 22.48 -17.71 -13.07
N ILE A 244 21.57 -18.17 -12.24
CA ILE A 244 20.32 -18.81 -12.65
C ILE A 244 19.34 -17.80 -13.26
N TYR A 245 19.20 -16.61 -12.66
CA TYR A 245 18.26 -15.57 -13.15
C TYR A 245 18.72 -14.84 -14.44
N LYS A 246 20.00 -14.92 -14.80
CA LYS A 246 20.50 -14.37 -16.08
C LYS A 246 20.28 -15.32 -17.29
N LYS A 247 19.81 -16.52 -17.06
CA LYS A 247 19.58 -17.54 -18.11
C LYS A 247 18.12 -17.66 -18.56
N TYR A 248 17.23 -16.88 -18.00
CA TYR A 248 15.81 -16.77 -18.37
C TYR A 248 15.47 -15.24 -18.51
#